data_71c04b571bf4b5a4ac8be50d56aa66f1
#
_entry.id   71c04b571bf4b5a4ac8be50d56aa66f1
#
_cell.length_a   1.000
_cell.length_b   1.000
_cell.length_c   1.000
_cell.angle_alpha   90.00
_cell.angle_beta   90.00
_cell.angle_gamma   90.00
#
_symmetry.space_group_name_H-M   'P 1'
#
loop_
_entity.id
_entity.type
_entity.pdbx_description
1 polymer ?
#
loop_
_entity_poly.entity_id
_entity_poly.type
_entity_poly.pdbx_seq_one_letter_code
_entity_poly.pdbx_strand_id
1 'polypeptide(L)'
;MLLHVESAPAGLLLTEADVRRGYVDLPAASRISVRTNSPTGYLLAFEIVGGPIEEVRVFGLGAEINIGGAGGWIARPYTGAVTSAEISYRLVLSKDARPGEYPWPVLLSVSPR
;
A
#
# COMPACT_ATOMS: atom_id res chain seq x y z
N MET A 1 -2.91 -4.70 -19.24
CA MET A 1 -2.24 -4.76 -17.92
C MET A 1 -3.26 -5.07 -16.85
N LEU A 2 -2.95 -6.00 -15.98
CA LEU A 2 -3.88 -6.47 -14.97
C LEU A 2 -3.20 -6.57 -13.61
N LEU A 3 -3.78 -5.90 -12.60
CA LEU A 3 -3.39 -6.04 -11.21
C LEU A 3 -4.35 -7.03 -10.53
N HIS A 4 -3.78 -8.03 -9.87
CA HIS A 4 -4.52 -8.95 -9.02
C HIS A 4 -4.01 -8.81 -7.59
N VAL A 5 -4.89 -8.46 -6.67
CA VAL A 5 -4.58 -8.45 -5.25
C VAL A 5 -4.91 -9.83 -4.69
N GLU A 6 -3.90 -10.65 -4.48
CA GLU A 6 -4.08 -12.03 -4.03
C GLU A 6 -4.52 -12.07 -2.56
N SER A 7 -3.96 -11.17 -1.76
CA SER A 7 -4.37 -11.02 -0.37
C SER A 7 -4.14 -9.59 0.09
N ALA A 8 -5.03 -9.10 0.95
CA ALA A 8 -4.94 -7.81 1.59
C ALA A 8 -5.74 -7.87 2.89
N PRO A 9 -5.47 -6.97 3.85
CA PRO A 9 -6.28 -6.92 5.06
C PRO A 9 -7.74 -6.62 4.72
N ALA A 10 -8.66 -7.30 5.40
CA ALA A 10 -10.10 -7.04 5.25
C ALA A 10 -10.53 -5.71 5.86
N GLY A 11 -9.72 -5.19 6.77
CA GLY A 11 -9.97 -3.93 7.44
C GLY A 11 -8.75 -3.55 8.26
N LEU A 12 -8.90 -2.47 9.01
CA LEU A 12 -7.85 -1.96 9.89
C LEU A 12 -8.40 -1.84 11.31
N LEU A 13 -7.78 -2.56 12.25
CA LEU A 13 -8.10 -2.45 13.66
C LEU A 13 -7.00 -1.62 14.33
N LEU A 14 -7.37 -0.48 14.91
CA LEU A 14 -6.47 0.35 15.69
C LEU A 14 -6.75 0.15 17.17
N THR A 15 -5.70 -0.21 17.91
CA THR A 15 -5.75 -0.31 19.37
C THR A 15 -5.38 1.02 20.01
N GLU A 16 -5.64 1.13 21.33
CA GLU A 16 -5.18 2.30 22.08
C GLU A 16 -3.66 2.44 22.05
N ALA A 17 -2.95 1.32 22.06
CA ALA A 17 -1.49 1.32 21.97
C ALA A 17 -1.01 1.86 20.61
N ASP A 18 -1.68 1.50 19.52
CA ASP A 18 -1.36 2.01 18.19
C ASP A 18 -1.56 3.52 18.11
N VAL A 19 -2.68 4.01 18.60
CA VAL A 19 -3.00 5.44 18.62
C VAL A 19 -1.98 6.22 19.46
N ARG A 20 -1.61 5.67 20.61
CA ARG A 20 -0.61 6.30 21.48
C ARG A 20 0.76 6.34 20.83
N ARG A 21 1.14 5.29 20.11
CA ARG A 21 2.40 5.22 19.39
C ARG A 21 2.42 6.13 18.15
N GLY A 22 1.25 6.36 17.54
CA GLY A 22 1.12 7.22 16.37
C GLY A 22 1.31 6.52 15.04
N TYR A 23 1.55 5.22 15.04
CA TYR A 23 1.67 4.42 13.82
C TYR A 23 1.36 2.95 14.09
N VAL A 24 1.12 2.21 13.03
CA VAL A 24 0.96 0.75 13.07
C VAL A 24 1.78 0.12 11.95
N ASP A 25 2.53 -0.93 12.29
CA ASP A 25 3.30 -1.70 11.33
C ASP A 25 2.54 -2.95 10.92
N LEU A 26 2.44 -3.16 9.62
CA LEU A 26 1.71 -4.28 9.02
C LEU A 26 2.66 -5.03 8.07
N PRO A 27 3.44 -5.99 8.59
CA PRO A 27 4.36 -6.75 7.75
C PRO A 27 3.61 -7.71 6.84
N ALA A 28 4.07 -7.82 5.59
CA ALA A 28 3.51 -8.72 4.59
C ALA A 28 1.98 -8.63 4.47
N ALA A 29 1.44 -7.42 4.58
CA ALA A 29 0.00 -7.22 4.65
C ALA A 29 -0.71 -7.42 3.32
N SER A 30 -0.05 -7.12 2.20
CA SER A 30 -0.63 -7.31 0.87
C SER A 30 0.27 -8.17 0.01
N ARG A 31 -0.34 -9.04 -0.79
CA ARG A 31 0.34 -9.79 -1.83
C ARG A 31 -0.36 -9.52 -3.15
N ILE A 32 0.41 -9.08 -4.13
CA ILE A 32 -0.12 -8.72 -5.44
C ILE A 32 0.60 -9.48 -6.54
N SER A 33 -0.07 -9.63 -7.68
CA SER A 33 0.57 -10.00 -8.93
C SER A 33 0.16 -9.01 -10.01
N VAL A 34 1.10 -8.72 -10.91
CA VAL A 34 0.87 -7.82 -12.03
C VAL A 34 1.16 -8.59 -13.32
N ARG A 35 0.20 -8.59 -14.21
CA ARG A 35 0.33 -9.17 -15.54
C ARG A 35 0.46 -8.05 -16.55
N THR A 36 1.55 -8.04 -17.30
CA THR A 36 1.82 -7.01 -18.28
C THR A 36 2.65 -7.56 -19.44
N ASN A 37 2.46 -7.01 -20.61
CA ASN A 37 3.33 -7.23 -21.76
C ASN A 37 4.07 -5.94 -22.18
N SER A 38 4.07 -4.93 -21.33
CA SER A 38 4.72 -3.65 -21.61
C SER A 38 6.23 -3.76 -21.40
N PRO A 39 7.06 -3.65 -22.44
CA PRO A 39 8.51 -3.77 -22.30
C PRO A 39 9.13 -2.62 -21.52
N THR A 40 8.44 -1.50 -21.38
CA THR A 40 8.93 -0.34 -20.63
C THR A 40 8.56 -0.39 -19.15
N GLY A 41 7.87 -1.46 -18.71
CA GLY A 41 7.45 -1.61 -17.32
C GLY A 41 6.10 -0.97 -17.03
N TYR A 42 5.85 -0.69 -15.77
CA TYR A 42 4.56 -0.16 -15.32
C TYR A 42 4.73 0.75 -14.12
N LEU A 43 3.70 1.52 -13.83
CA LEU A 43 3.59 2.33 -12.62
C LEU A 43 2.66 1.62 -11.65
N LEU A 44 3.12 1.41 -10.43
CA LEU A 44 2.29 0.92 -9.32
C LEU A 44 1.96 2.12 -8.44
N ALA A 45 0.68 2.44 -8.34
CA ALA A 45 0.22 3.61 -7.62
C ALA A 45 -0.49 3.22 -6.33
N PHE A 46 -0.33 4.06 -5.32
CA PHE A 46 -0.94 3.92 -4.00
C PHE A 46 -1.75 5.16 -3.68
N GLU A 47 -2.90 4.97 -3.07
CA GLU A 47 -3.78 6.06 -2.68
C GLU A 47 -4.34 5.79 -1.29
N ILE A 48 -4.39 6.83 -0.46
CA ILE A 48 -5.04 6.76 0.85
C ILE A 48 -6.50 7.13 0.65
N VAL A 49 -7.42 6.17 0.89
CA VAL A 49 -8.84 6.33 0.57
C VAL A 49 -9.72 6.42 1.81
N GLY A 50 -9.16 6.61 2.98
CA GLY A 50 -9.95 6.78 4.19
C GLY A 50 -9.15 6.56 5.45
N GLY A 51 -9.87 6.47 6.58
CA GLY A 51 -9.28 6.26 7.88
C GLY A 51 -8.53 7.47 8.41
N PRO A 52 -8.07 7.39 9.66
CA PRO A 52 -7.28 8.45 10.29
C PRO A 52 -5.80 8.32 9.94
N ILE A 53 -5.48 8.27 8.67
CA ILE A 53 -4.14 8.00 8.16
C ILE A 53 -3.57 9.26 7.54
N GLU A 54 -2.42 9.71 8.02
CA GLU A 54 -1.72 10.88 7.53
C GLU A 54 -0.73 10.53 6.44
N GLU A 55 -0.05 9.38 6.58
CA GLU A 55 1.00 8.94 5.68
C GLU A 55 1.06 7.42 5.69
N VAL A 56 1.40 6.84 4.55
CA VAL A 56 1.68 5.41 4.43
C VAL A 56 3.11 5.22 3.94
N ARG A 57 3.91 4.47 4.68
CA ARG A 57 5.23 4.04 4.24
C ARG A 57 5.13 2.63 3.70
N VAL A 58 5.62 2.44 2.48
CA VAL A 58 5.48 1.19 1.73
C VAL A 58 6.85 0.55 1.58
N PHE A 59 6.93 -0.75 1.90
CA PHE A 59 8.16 -1.54 1.84
C PHE A 59 7.92 -2.80 1.00
N GLY A 60 9.00 -3.38 0.50
CA GLY A 60 8.94 -4.64 -0.26
C GLY A 60 9.03 -4.47 -1.77
N LEU A 61 9.22 -3.25 -2.25
CA LEU A 61 9.28 -2.95 -3.69
C LEU A 61 10.68 -2.49 -4.13
N GLY A 62 11.70 -2.82 -3.36
CA GLY A 62 13.08 -2.45 -3.64
C GLY A 62 13.50 -1.08 -3.11
N ALA A 63 12.54 -0.26 -2.72
CA ALA A 63 12.77 1.05 -2.10
C ALA A 63 11.62 1.38 -1.16
N GLU A 64 11.87 2.18 -0.14
CA GLU A 64 10.83 2.72 0.70
C GLU A 64 10.11 3.85 -0.04
N ILE A 65 8.78 3.83 -0.01
CA ILE A 65 7.95 4.86 -0.64
C ILE A 65 7.09 5.49 0.43
N ASN A 66 7.05 6.82 0.47
CA ASN A 66 6.21 7.56 1.40
C ASN A 66 5.01 8.12 0.64
N ILE A 67 3.81 7.72 1.05
CA ILE A 67 2.57 8.11 0.41
C ILE A 67 1.84 9.08 1.32
N GLY A 68 1.64 10.30 0.83
CA GLY A 68 0.82 11.30 1.51
C GLY A 68 -0.59 11.37 0.94
N GLY A 69 -1.35 12.41 1.33
CA GLY A 69 -2.73 12.61 0.91
C GLY A 69 -2.93 12.75 -0.60
N ALA A 70 -1.90 13.16 -1.33
CA ALA A 70 -1.95 13.27 -2.79
C ALA A 70 -1.68 11.96 -3.50
N GLY A 71 -1.41 10.88 -2.76
CA GLY A 71 -1.01 9.60 -3.33
C GLY A 71 0.46 9.53 -3.67
N GLY A 72 0.86 8.45 -4.30
CA GLY A 72 2.24 8.24 -4.74
C GLY A 72 2.32 7.02 -5.65
N TRP A 73 3.48 6.87 -6.30
CA TRP A 73 3.68 5.76 -7.22
C TRP A 73 5.15 5.37 -7.29
N ILE A 74 5.40 4.16 -7.77
CA ILE A 74 6.74 3.68 -8.09
C ILE A 74 6.73 3.08 -9.49
N ALA A 75 7.79 3.35 -10.24
CA ALA A 75 8.02 2.72 -11.53
C ALA A 75 8.63 1.33 -11.30
N ARG A 76 8.05 0.32 -11.93
CA ARG A 76 8.54 -1.06 -11.84
C ARG A 76 9.02 -1.49 -13.22
N PRO A 77 10.19 -2.17 -13.30
CA PRO A 77 10.70 -2.65 -14.59
C PRO A 77 9.89 -3.86 -15.06
N TYR A 78 9.93 -4.11 -16.36
CA TYR A 78 9.43 -5.35 -16.93
C TYR A 78 10.42 -6.47 -16.61
N THR A 79 9.99 -7.45 -15.84
CA THR A 79 10.80 -8.61 -15.47
C THR A 79 10.17 -9.93 -15.90
N GLY A 80 9.08 -9.87 -16.63
CA GLY A 80 8.34 -11.03 -17.11
C GLY A 80 6.86 -10.70 -17.26
N ALA A 81 6.12 -11.61 -17.88
CA ALA A 81 4.69 -11.42 -18.14
C ALA A 81 3.86 -11.31 -16.84
N VAL A 82 4.30 -12.02 -15.80
CA VAL A 82 3.67 -11.99 -14.46
C VAL A 82 4.74 -11.76 -13.42
N THR A 83 4.53 -10.76 -12.57
CA THR A 83 5.42 -10.49 -11.44
C THR A 83 4.58 -10.42 -10.17
N SER A 84 5.17 -10.88 -9.06
CA SER A 84 4.52 -10.87 -7.75
C SER A 84 5.31 -10.03 -6.77
N ALA A 85 4.62 -9.43 -5.81
CA ALA A 85 5.25 -8.68 -4.74
C ALA A 85 4.47 -8.86 -3.45
N GLU A 86 5.22 -8.88 -2.34
CA GLU A 86 4.69 -8.87 -1.00
C GLU A 86 4.99 -7.51 -0.40
N ILE A 87 3.96 -6.83 0.08
CA ILE A 87 4.05 -5.43 0.47
C ILE A 87 3.79 -5.31 1.96
N SER A 88 4.69 -4.61 2.63
CA SER A 88 4.56 -4.24 4.04
C SER A 88 4.29 -2.76 4.15
N TYR A 89 3.57 -2.36 5.20
CA TYR A 89 3.19 -0.96 5.40
C TYR A 89 3.51 -0.50 6.81
N ARG A 90 3.84 0.77 6.93
CA ARG A 90 3.70 1.51 8.18
C ARG A 90 2.66 2.60 7.95
N LEU A 91 1.55 2.51 8.66
CA LEU A 91 0.49 3.52 8.61
C LEU A 91 0.75 4.54 9.70
N VAL A 92 1.04 5.78 9.31
CA VAL A 92 1.24 6.88 10.25
C VAL A 92 -0.12 7.50 10.52
N LEU A 93 -0.52 7.53 11.78
CA LEU A 93 -1.85 7.95 12.19
C LEU A 93 -1.94 9.47 12.30
N SER A 94 -3.11 10.02 11.99
CA SER A 94 -3.39 11.44 12.20
C SER A 94 -3.54 11.74 13.70
N LYS A 95 -3.45 13.01 14.07
CA LYS A 95 -3.52 13.43 15.48
C LYS A 95 -4.84 13.09 16.15
N ASP A 96 -5.92 13.02 15.38
CA ASP A 96 -7.27 12.73 15.87
C ASP A 96 -7.67 11.28 15.68
N ALA A 97 -6.70 10.40 15.41
CA ALA A 97 -6.96 8.98 15.32
C ALA A 97 -7.51 8.43 16.63
N ARG A 98 -8.49 7.53 16.52
CA ARG A 98 -9.13 6.88 17.67
C ARG A 98 -9.08 5.36 17.50
N PRO A 99 -9.03 4.60 18.60
CA PRO A 99 -9.15 3.15 18.50
C PRO A 99 -10.47 2.76 17.86
N GLY A 100 -10.46 1.67 17.11
CA GLY A 100 -11.65 1.14 16.47
C GLY A 100 -11.34 0.40 15.19
N GLU A 101 -12.41 0.00 14.51
CA GLU A 101 -12.33 -0.70 13.23
C GLU A 101 -12.58 0.29 12.10
N TYR A 102 -11.76 0.17 11.05
CA TYR A 102 -11.83 1.03 9.87
C TYR A 102 -11.76 0.16 8.61
N PRO A 103 -12.32 0.61 7.49
CA PRO A 103 -12.05 -0.02 6.20
C PRO A 103 -10.55 0.03 5.88
N TRP A 104 -10.07 -0.92 5.08
CA TRP A 104 -8.68 -0.90 4.65
C TRP A 104 -8.40 0.38 3.84
N PRO A 105 -7.43 1.22 4.25
CA PRO A 105 -7.33 2.58 3.73
C PRO A 105 -6.41 2.75 2.51
N VAL A 106 -5.83 1.68 1.98
CA VAL A 106 -4.85 1.79 0.90
C VAL A 106 -5.40 1.15 -0.38
N LEU A 107 -5.52 1.95 -1.43
CA LEU A 107 -5.94 1.49 -2.74
C LEU A 107 -4.72 1.42 -3.67
N LEU A 108 -4.60 0.30 -4.37
CA LEU A 108 -3.52 0.08 -5.35
C LEU A 108 -4.10 0.07 -6.77
N SER A 109 -3.31 0.61 -7.70
CA SER A 109 -3.64 0.55 -9.12
C SER A 109 -2.37 0.44 -9.95
N VAL A 110 -2.50 0.00 -11.20
CA VAL A 110 -1.39 -0.11 -12.14
C VAL A 110 -1.73 0.59 -13.44
N SER A 111 -0.70 1.14 -14.08
CA SER A 111 -0.83 1.75 -15.39
C SER A 111 0.44 1.51 -16.20
N PRO A 112 0.38 1.53 -17.53
CA PRO A 112 1.57 1.45 -18.38
C PRO A 112 2.50 2.62 -18.09
N ARG A 113 3.78 2.33 -18.19
CA ARG A 113 4.79 3.37 -18.07
C ARG A 113 5.03 4.05 -19.41
#